data_e076665c12a7cb934255de71fed91b7a
#
_entry.id   e076665c12a7cb934255de71fed91b7a
#
_cell.length_a   1.000
_cell.length_b   1.000
_cell.length_c   1.000
_cell.angle_alpha   90.00
_cell.angle_beta   90.00
_cell.angle_gamma   90.00
#
_symmetry.space_group_name_H-M   'P 1'
#
loop_
_entity.id
_entity.type
_entity.pdbx_description
1 polymer ?
#
loop_
_entity_poly.entity_id
_entity_poly.type
_entity_poly.pdbx_seq_one_letter_code
_entity_poly.pdbx_strand_id
1 'polypeptide(L)'
;MPIHDKLVQMGLHEFWEKKQQSGHQKLLGDPPLASDGTYSSIFSKWFSRYLTNLGIKTDKTSFHSLRHNVKDFFRQVGESDELSENLMGRSTGSTGEAYGSGFSVERSNEALQKINLDEFMTNRISLRL
;
A
#
# COMPACT_ATOMS: atom_id res chain seq x y z
N MET A 1 -12.45 3.12 -1.58
CA MET A 1 -11.29 3.28 -0.68
C MET A 1 -10.74 4.70 -0.86
N PRO A 2 -10.48 5.46 0.20
CA PRO A 2 -9.91 6.80 0.10
C PRO A 2 -8.45 6.76 -0.38
N ILE A 3 -7.95 7.90 -0.82
CA ILE A 3 -6.56 8.10 -1.27
C ILE A 3 -5.90 9.06 -0.30
N HIS A 4 -4.68 8.75 0.13
CA HIS A 4 -3.90 9.62 1.01
C HIS A 4 -3.48 10.90 0.27
N ASP A 5 -3.66 12.06 0.89
CA ASP A 5 -3.38 13.39 0.29
C ASP A 5 -1.94 13.52 -0.22
N LYS A 6 -0.98 12.89 0.46
CA LYS A 6 0.41 12.86 0.02
C LYS A 6 0.59 12.23 -1.36
N LEU A 7 -0.17 11.17 -1.67
CA LEU A 7 -0.10 10.54 -3.00
C LEU A 7 -0.66 11.47 -4.08
N VAL A 8 -1.69 12.25 -3.75
CA VAL A 8 -2.24 13.27 -4.66
C VAL A 8 -1.17 14.35 -4.90
N GLN A 9 -0.52 14.85 -3.84
CA GLN A 9 0.57 15.83 -3.94
C GLN A 9 1.77 15.30 -4.74
N MET A 10 2.02 14.00 -4.71
CA MET A 10 3.08 13.34 -5.50
C MET A 10 2.71 13.11 -6.97
N GLY A 11 1.53 13.55 -7.42
CA GLY A 11 1.11 13.48 -8.82
C GLY A 11 0.34 12.20 -9.19
N LEU A 12 -0.28 11.52 -8.21
CA LEU A 12 -1.08 10.32 -8.51
C LEU A 12 -2.25 10.62 -9.44
N HIS A 13 -2.87 11.82 -9.29
CA HIS A 13 -4.01 12.22 -10.13
C HIS A 13 -3.58 12.44 -11.58
N GLU A 14 -2.50 13.18 -11.80
CA GLU A 14 -1.95 13.44 -13.13
C GLU A 14 -1.45 12.13 -13.80
N PHE A 15 -0.89 11.23 -13.01
CA PHE A 15 -0.50 9.92 -13.49
C PHE A 15 -1.71 9.11 -13.98
N TRP A 16 -2.81 9.12 -13.21
CA TRP A 16 -4.05 8.44 -13.56
C TRP A 16 -4.69 9.03 -14.83
N GLU A 17 -4.77 10.36 -14.94
CA GLU A 17 -5.29 11.03 -16.14
C GLU A 17 -4.51 10.67 -17.41
N LYS A 18 -3.18 10.70 -17.33
CA LYS A 18 -2.31 10.29 -18.45
C LYS A 18 -2.57 8.84 -18.86
N LYS A 19 -2.79 7.95 -17.91
CA LYS A 19 -3.12 6.54 -18.18
C LYS A 19 -4.47 6.39 -18.88
N GLN A 20 -5.48 7.12 -18.43
CA GLN A 20 -6.80 7.13 -19.09
C GLN A 20 -6.73 7.67 -20.53
N GLN A 21 -6.04 8.78 -20.73
CA GLN A 21 -5.86 9.38 -22.06
C GLN A 21 -5.12 8.45 -23.03
N SER A 22 -4.25 7.60 -22.50
CA SER A 22 -3.52 6.57 -23.28
C SER A 22 -4.33 5.28 -23.52
N GLY A 23 -5.61 5.24 -23.13
CA GLY A 23 -6.50 4.10 -23.33
C GLY A 23 -6.25 2.92 -22.37
N HIS A 24 -5.44 3.09 -21.34
CA HIS A 24 -5.23 2.05 -20.34
C HIS A 24 -6.42 1.93 -19.39
N GLN A 25 -6.91 0.70 -19.20
CA GLN A 25 -8.01 0.42 -18.26
C GLN A 25 -7.53 0.24 -16.81
N LYS A 26 -6.24 -0.01 -16.60
CA LYS A 26 -5.65 -0.26 -15.29
C LYS A 26 -4.57 0.78 -14.99
N LEU A 27 -4.57 1.27 -13.75
CA LEU A 27 -3.62 2.29 -13.29
C LEU A 27 -2.16 1.85 -13.46
N LEU A 28 -1.84 0.62 -13.08
CA LEU A 28 -0.47 0.07 -13.12
C LEU A 28 -0.17 -0.71 -14.42
N GLY A 29 -1.08 -0.63 -15.40
CA GLY A 29 -0.95 -1.36 -16.67
C GLY A 29 -1.33 -2.84 -16.56
N ASP A 30 -1.03 -3.58 -17.63
CA ASP A 30 -1.26 -5.02 -17.71
C ASP A 30 0.08 -5.76 -17.65
N PRO A 31 0.53 -6.12 -16.43
CA PRO A 31 1.76 -6.89 -16.32
C PRO A 31 1.61 -8.24 -17.02
N PRO A 32 2.66 -8.75 -17.67
CA PRO A 32 2.61 -10.08 -18.26
C PRO A 32 2.43 -11.13 -17.17
N LEU A 33 1.74 -12.22 -17.52
CA LEU A 33 1.63 -13.37 -16.65
C LEU A 33 3.00 -14.06 -16.52
N ALA A 34 3.45 -14.30 -15.31
CA ALA A 34 4.69 -15.02 -15.09
C ALA A 34 4.55 -16.52 -15.39
N SER A 35 5.66 -17.24 -15.55
CA SER A 35 5.67 -18.67 -15.82
C SER A 35 5.02 -19.53 -14.72
N ASP A 36 4.90 -18.99 -13.52
CA ASP A 36 4.21 -19.62 -12.38
C ASP A 36 2.69 -19.32 -12.34
N GLY A 37 2.14 -18.68 -13.38
CA GLY A 37 0.73 -18.33 -13.48
C GLY A 37 0.32 -17.13 -12.64
N THR A 38 1.24 -16.37 -12.05
CA THR A 38 0.93 -15.21 -11.21
C THR A 38 1.39 -13.90 -11.83
N TYR A 39 0.64 -12.82 -11.63
CA TYR A 39 1.04 -11.47 -12.03
C TYR A 39 2.05 -10.83 -11.06
N SER A 40 2.03 -11.26 -9.80
CA SER A 40 2.85 -10.68 -8.74
C SER A 40 4.32 -11.09 -8.78
N SER A 41 4.63 -12.23 -9.37
CA SER A 41 5.98 -12.82 -9.39
C SER A 41 7.02 -11.93 -10.06
N ILE A 42 6.66 -11.36 -11.22
CA ILE A 42 7.56 -10.46 -11.98
C ILE A 42 7.86 -9.21 -11.16
N PHE A 43 6.81 -8.62 -10.58
CA PHE A 43 6.96 -7.44 -9.74
C PHE A 43 7.80 -7.74 -8.48
N SER A 44 7.56 -8.86 -7.82
CA SER A 44 8.30 -9.27 -6.62
C SER A 44 9.80 -9.47 -6.89
N LYS A 45 10.13 -10.09 -8.04
CA LYS A 45 11.52 -10.27 -8.47
C LYS A 45 12.18 -8.93 -8.82
N TRP A 46 11.47 -8.04 -9.51
CA TRP A 46 11.95 -6.69 -9.79
C TRP A 46 12.20 -5.91 -8.49
N PHE A 47 11.24 -5.89 -7.58
CA PHE A 47 11.34 -5.18 -6.32
C PHE A 47 12.50 -5.71 -5.46
N SER A 48 12.69 -7.02 -5.41
CA SER A 48 13.81 -7.63 -4.70
C SER A 48 15.16 -7.16 -5.26
N ARG A 49 15.31 -7.14 -6.59
CA ARG A 49 16.53 -6.62 -7.24
C ARG A 49 16.74 -5.13 -6.97
N TYR A 50 15.67 -4.35 -7.03
CA TYR A 50 15.70 -2.94 -6.69
C TYR A 50 16.24 -2.69 -5.28
N LEU A 51 15.73 -3.41 -4.27
CA LEU A 51 16.23 -3.33 -2.89
C LEU A 51 17.70 -3.76 -2.76
N THR A 52 18.11 -4.77 -3.52
CA THR A 52 19.51 -5.23 -3.56
C THR A 52 20.43 -4.13 -4.11
N ASN A 53 20.03 -3.49 -5.20
CA ASN A 53 20.80 -2.39 -5.81
C ASN A 53 20.93 -1.17 -4.88
N LEU A 54 19.93 -0.94 -4.05
CA LEU A 54 19.96 0.10 -3.02
C LEU A 54 20.76 -0.30 -1.77
N GLY A 55 21.25 -1.52 -1.68
CA GLY A 55 21.98 -2.03 -0.51
C GLY A 55 21.12 -2.24 0.75
N ILE A 56 19.78 -2.24 0.63
CA ILE A 56 18.84 -2.36 1.75
C ILE A 56 18.10 -3.70 1.80
N LYS A 57 18.42 -4.61 0.89
CA LYS A 57 17.83 -5.96 0.86
C LYS A 57 18.36 -6.80 2.04
N THR A 58 17.43 -7.36 2.81
CA THR A 58 17.68 -8.36 3.84
C THR A 58 16.77 -9.56 3.63
N ASP A 59 16.98 -10.65 4.36
CA ASP A 59 16.10 -11.83 4.31
C ASP A 59 14.66 -11.52 4.76
N LYS A 60 14.49 -10.45 5.55
CA LYS A 60 13.19 -10.01 6.07
C LYS A 60 12.53 -8.90 5.21
N THR A 61 13.24 -8.34 4.23
CA THR A 61 12.69 -7.26 3.39
C THR A 61 12.07 -7.80 2.12
N SER A 62 10.79 -7.51 1.92
CA SER A 62 10.03 -7.87 0.73
C SER A 62 9.00 -6.78 0.44
N PHE A 63 8.32 -6.84 -0.71
CA PHE A 63 7.19 -5.93 -0.97
C PHE A 63 6.09 -6.08 0.11
N HIS A 64 5.90 -7.29 0.63
CA HIS A 64 4.94 -7.54 1.71
C HIS A 64 5.31 -6.84 3.03
N SER A 65 6.58 -6.55 3.26
CA SER A 65 7.03 -5.81 4.46
C SER A 65 6.46 -4.40 4.53
N LEU A 66 6.15 -3.77 3.39
CA LEU A 66 5.48 -2.47 3.35
C LEU A 66 4.09 -2.54 4.00
N ARG A 67 3.40 -3.66 3.82
CA ARG A 67 2.10 -3.90 4.46
C ARG A 67 2.21 -3.98 5.98
N HIS A 68 3.25 -4.64 6.50
CA HIS A 68 3.49 -4.67 7.94
C HIS A 68 3.77 -3.27 8.48
N ASN A 69 4.55 -2.46 7.77
CA ASN A 69 4.82 -1.09 8.16
C ASN A 69 3.53 -0.26 8.25
N VAL A 70 2.63 -0.38 7.27
CA VAL A 70 1.34 0.32 7.29
C VAL A 70 0.51 -0.12 8.49
N LYS A 71 0.48 -1.42 8.80
CA LYS A 71 -0.23 -1.93 9.99
C LYS A 71 0.34 -1.36 11.28
N ASP A 72 1.66 -1.30 11.40
CA ASP A 72 2.33 -0.74 12.57
C ASP A 72 2.02 0.76 12.72
N PHE A 73 1.89 1.49 11.62
CA PHE A 73 1.45 2.89 11.65
C PHE A 73 0.04 3.05 12.22
N PHE A 74 -0.91 2.26 11.73
CA PHE A 74 -2.27 2.33 12.24
C PHE A 74 -2.32 2.06 13.75
N ARG A 75 -1.52 1.13 14.23
CA ARG A 75 -1.39 0.85 15.67
C ARG A 75 -0.79 2.04 16.43
N GLN A 76 0.25 2.68 15.89
CA GLN A 76 0.90 3.83 16.52
C GLN A 76 -0.05 5.03 16.65
N VAL A 77 -0.93 5.24 15.69
CA VAL A 77 -1.94 6.31 15.73
C VAL A 77 -3.23 5.90 16.43
N GLY A 78 -3.25 4.72 17.08
CA GLY A 78 -4.37 4.26 17.91
C GLY A 78 -5.58 3.77 17.12
N GLU A 79 -5.41 3.38 15.85
CA GLU A 79 -6.49 2.81 15.07
C GLU A 79 -6.69 1.31 15.38
N SER A 80 -7.94 0.83 15.25
CA SER A 80 -8.25 -0.56 15.49
C SER A 80 -7.64 -1.49 14.43
N ASP A 81 -7.30 -2.71 14.84
CA ASP A 81 -6.83 -3.74 13.90
C ASP A 81 -7.89 -4.03 12.82
N GLU A 82 -9.18 -3.99 13.16
CA GLU A 82 -10.30 -4.21 12.23
C GLU A 82 -10.30 -3.15 11.11
N LEU A 83 -10.20 -1.86 11.46
CA LEU A 83 -10.14 -0.78 10.48
C LEU A 83 -8.89 -0.89 9.60
N SER A 84 -7.75 -1.21 10.20
CA SER A 84 -6.50 -1.36 9.45
C SER A 84 -6.55 -2.53 8.47
N GLU A 85 -7.10 -3.69 8.86
CA GLU A 85 -7.27 -4.84 7.96
C GLU A 85 -8.26 -4.52 6.82
N ASN A 86 -9.35 -3.80 7.12
CA ASN A 86 -10.30 -3.34 6.12
C ASN A 86 -9.64 -2.42 5.08
N LEU A 87 -8.87 -1.41 5.53
CA LEU A 87 -8.13 -0.51 4.65
C LEU A 87 -7.05 -1.23 3.83
N MET A 88 -6.47 -2.28 4.38
CA MET A 88 -5.51 -3.12 3.66
C MET A 88 -6.15 -4.17 2.75
N GLY A 89 -7.50 -4.19 2.64
CA GLY A 89 -8.23 -5.14 1.80
C GLY A 89 -8.17 -6.57 2.29
N ARG A 90 -8.10 -6.78 3.60
CA ARG A 90 -8.27 -8.10 4.23
C ARG A 90 -9.65 -8.21 4.83
N SER A 91 -10.36 -9.28 4.47
CA SER A 91 -11.51 -9.73 5.23
C SER A 91 -10.99 -10.45 6.49
N THR A 92 -11.44 -10.03 7.66
CA THR A 92 -11.03 -10.66 8.92
C THR A 92 -11.75 -12.00 9.15
N GLY A 93 -12.75 -12.31 8.29
CA GLY A 93 -13.58 -13.51 8.44
C GLY A 93 -14.34 -13.55 9.76
N SER A 94 -14.37 -12.42 10.49
CA SER A 94 -15.10 -12.33 11.74
C SER A 94 -16.61 -12.25 11.49
N THR A 95 -17.39 -12.88 12.34
CA THR A 95 -18.87 -12.85 12.28
C THR A 95 -19.45 -11.44 12.35
N GLY A 96 -18.67 -10.42 12.78
CA GLY A 96 -19.04 -9.01 12.77
C GLY A 96 -19.14 -8.39 11.38
N GLU A 97 -18.35 -8.86 10.40
CA GLU A 97 -18.45 -8.38 9.00
C GLU A 97 -19.77 -8.79 8.32
N ALA A 98 -20.39 -9.87 8.77
CA ALA A 98 -21.65 -10.35 8.22
C ALA A 98 -22.87 -9.48 8.60
N TYR A 99 -22.73 -8.60 9.61
CA TYR A 99 -23.83 -7.79 10.15
C TYR A 99 -23.63 -6.28 10.08
N GLY A 100 -22.47 -5.77 9.60
CA GLY A 100 -22.19 -4.35 9.50
C GLY A 100 -21.89 -3.90 8.06
N SER A 101 -22.29 -2.67 7.72
CA SER A 101 -21.96 -2.04 6.43
C SER A 101 -20.47 -1.66 6.29
N GLY A 102 -19.59 -2.16 7.18
CA GLY A 102 -18.19 -1.81 7.21
C GLY A 102 -17.94 -0.38 7.71
N PHE A 103 -16.72 0.12 7.53
CA PHE A 103 -16.40 1.51 7.88
C PHE A 103 -16.82 2.46 6.76
N SER A 104 -17.35 3.64 7.14
CA SER A 104 -17.66 4.67 6.16
C SER A 104 -16.39 5.16 5.43
N VAL A 105 -16.58 5.76 4.25
CA VAL A 105 -15.46 6.33 3.48
C VAL A 105 -14.79 7.46 4.26
N GLU A 106 -15.58 8.27 4.96
CA GLU A 106 -15.10 9.37 5.81
C GLU A 106 -14.22 8.83 6.93
N ARG A 107 -14.69 7.83 7.67
CA ARG A 107 -13.92 7.21 8.77
C ARG A 107 -12.63 6.56 8.26
N SER A 108 -12.70 5.91 7.13
CA SER A 108 -11.55 5.30 6.45
C SER A 108 -10.54 6.35 5.99
N ASN A 109 -11.01 7.49 5.50
CA ASN A 109 -10.17 8.61 5.10
C ASN A 109 -9.48 9.25 6.32
N GLU A 110 -10.22 9.55 7.38
CA GLU A 110 -9.66 10.10 8.62
C GLU A 110 -8.51 9.24 9.15
N ALA A 111 -8.69 7.92 9.19
CA ALA A 111 -7.65 7.01 9.65
C ALA A 111 -6.44 7.00 8.72
N LEU A 112 -6.66 7.01 7.41
CA LEU A 112 -5.60 7.00 6.41
C LEU A 112 -4.75 8.28 6.49
N GLN A 113 -5.38 9.46 6.66
CA GLN A 113 -4.68 10.74 6.73
C GLN A 113 -3.87 10.92 8.01
N LYS A 114 -4.09 10.11 9.07
CA LYS A 114 -3.25 10.11 10.27
C LYS A 114 -1.85 9.56 10.03
N ILE A 115 -1.64 8.81 8.96
CA ILE A 115 -0.33 8.26 8.60
C ILE A 115 0.58 9.41 8.16
N ASN A 116 1.61 9.71 8.93
CA ASN A 116 2.63 10.68 8.51
C ASN A 116 3.62 10.04 7.55
N LEU A 117 3.32 10.10 6.25
CA LEU A 117 4.19 9.53 5.22
C LEU A 117 5.55 10.26 5.11
N ASP A 118 5.63 11.54 5.46
CA ASP A 118 6.91 12.27 5.45
C ASP A 118 7.84 11.76 6.55
N GLU A 119 7.32 11.56 7.74
CA GLU A 119 8.06 10.95 8.84
C GLU A 119 8.49 9.50 8.51
N PHE A 120 7.59 8.74 7.89
CA PHE A 120 7.91 7.40 7.40
C PHE A 120 9.05 7.40 6.41
N MET A 121 8.99 8.26 5.42
CA MET A 121 10.04 8.39 4.39
C MET A 121 11.36 8.83 5.01
N THR A 122 11.35 9.79 5.92
CA THR A 122 12.55 10.35 6.55
C THR A 122 13.18 9.38 7.55
N ASN A 123 12.40 8.84 8.48
CA ASN A 123 12.93 7.99 9.55
C ASN A 123 13.40 6.62 9.07
N ARG A 124 12.79 6.08 8.01
CA ARG A 124 13.19 4.77 7.46
C ARG A 124 14.34 4.86 6.48
N ILE A 125 14.54 6.00 5.84
CA ILE A 125 15.70 6.25 4.96
C ILE A 125 16.92 6.65 5.79
N SER A 126 16.76 7.44 6.85
CA SER A 126 17.85 7.90 7.72
C SER A 126 18.46 6.80 8.61
N LEU A 127 17.75 5.71 8.85
CA LEU A 127 18.27 4.61 9.70
C LEU A 127 19.25 3.67 8.97
N ARG A 128 19.68 3.97 7.74
CA ARG A 128 20.57 3.10 6.95
C ARG A 128 21.52 3.84 6.02
N LEU A 129 21.94 5.02 6.38
CA LEU A 129 23.17 5.65 5.93
C LEU A 129 24.24 5.51 7.06
#